data_82ebca5e86b2993a7171ec54f3e82f54
#
_entry.id   82ebca5e86b2993a7171ec54f3e82f54
#
_cell.length_a   1.000
_cell.length_b   1.000
_cell.length_c   1.000
_cell.angle_alpha   90.00
_cell.angle_beta   90.00
_cell.angle_gamma   90.00
#
_symmetry.space_group_name_H-M   'P 1'
#
loop_
_entity.id
_entity.type
_entity.pdbx_description
1 polymer ?
#
loop_
_entity_poly.entity_id
_entity_poly.type
_entity_poly.pdbx_seq_one_letter_code
_entity_poly.pdbx_strand_id
1 'polypeptide(L)'
;SFGMSTGLFYAPGSYSNTQEVITLAKTVSKNNGIYDTHLRDESSYTVGLIPAIEEAIQIGREAKIPVHISHIKCLGTDVWNQSNQIIELIENARIKGIEVTANQYPYDASATGLQAAIVPRWAESGGKDSLFIRFENQDLKQKILDETRVNIIRRGGADKLLIVNAEDSILVGKNLLEISELLKTTPEEATFKMLKSNSIRIASFNMTNSDITNFMKQKWVVTGSDGNTGH
;
A
#
# COMPACT_ATOMS: atom_id res chain seq x y z
N SER A 1 15.06 -19.52 -9.32
CA SER A 1 14.08 -18.46 -8.96
C SER A 1 13.33 -18.03 -10.21
N PHE A 2 12.00 -17.84 -10.11
CA PHE A 2 11.19 -17.38 -11.25
C PHE A 2 11.31 -15.86 -11.49
N GLY A 3 11.82 -15.12 -10.52
CA GLY A 3 11.93 -13.67 -10.61
C GLY A 3 12.37 -13.02 -9.32
N MET A 4 12.21 -11.70 -9.23
CA MET A 4 12.33 -10.91 -8.02
C MET A 4 11.02 -10.23 -7.70
N SER A 5 10.76 -10.01 -6.43
CA SER A 5 9.61 -9.26 -5.94
C SER A 5 10.06 -8.12 -5.03
N THR A 6 9.34 -7.01 -5.08
CA THR A 6 9.59 -5.86 -4.19
C THR A 6 8.29 -5.36 -3.56
N GLY A 7 8.41 -4.82 -2.36
CA GLY A 7 7.36 -4.06 -1.68
C GLY A 7 7.84 -2.64 -1.41
N LEU A 8 7.83 -1.79 -2.45
CA LEU A 8 8.40 -0.44 -2.38
C LEU A 8 7.59 0.54 -1.52
N PHE A 9 6.40 0.15 -1.10
CA PHE A 9 5.59 0.89 -0.15
C PHE A 9 6.08 0.73 1.29
N TYR A 10 6.60 -0.45 1.65
CA TYR A 10 6.97 -0.80 3.02
C TYR A 10 8.45 -0.56 3.31
N ALA A 11 8.79 -0.16 4.55
CA ALA A 11 10.17 -0.17 5.02
C ALA A 11 10.69 -1.63 5.15
N PRO A 12 11.93 -1.94 4.76
CA PRO A 12 12.96 -1.03 4.24
C PRO A 12 12.89 -0.74 2.72
N GLY A 13 12.05 -1.44 1.95
CA GLY A 13 11.95 -1.29 0.49
C GLY A 13 11.66 0.14 0.03
N SER A 14 10.90 0.90 0.84
CA SER A 14 10.56 2.29 0.55
C SER A 14 11.76 3.25 0.51
N TYR A 15 12.91 2.85 1.05
CA TYR A 15 14.14 3.65 1.03
C TYR A 15 14.99 3.41 -0.22
N SER A 16 14.71 2.35 -0.99
CA SER A 16 15.43 2.08 -2.26
C SER A 16 15.00 3.08 -3.33
N ASN A 17 15.97 3.51 -4.13
CA ASN A 17 15.67 4.33 -5.32
C ASN A 17 15.42 3.45 -6.55
N THR A 18 14.79 4.04 -7.58
CA THR A 18 14.44 3.33 -8.82
C THR A 18 15.66 2.71 -9.52
N GLN A 19 16.82 3.39 -9.51
CA GLN A 19 18.05 2.90 -10.15
C GLN A 19 18.60 1.65 -9.47
N GLU A 20 18.48 1.54 -8.16
CA GLU A 20 18.85 0.33 -7.41
C GLU A 20 17.97 -0.84 -7.85
N VAL A 21 16.66 -0.65 -7.91
CA VAL A 21 15.71 -1.68 -8.36
C VAL A 21 16.00 -2.10 -9.80
N ILE A 22 16.26 -1.15 -10.72
CA ILE A 22 16.65 -1.44 -12.10
C ILE A 22 17.91 -2.28 -12.16
N THR A 23 18.91 -1.98 -11.32
CA THR A 23 20.19 -2.73 -11.30
C THR A 23 19.98 -4.18 -10.89
N LEU A 24 19.15 -4.42 -9.87
CA LEU A 24 18.79 -5.78 -9.44
C LEU A 24 17.96 -6.49 -10.52
N ALA A 25 16.96 -5.81 -11.10
CA ALA A 25 16.10 -6.34 -12.13
C ALA A 25 16.88 -6.76 -13.39
N LYS A 26 17.94 -6.03 -13.80
CA LYS A 26 18.83 -6.42 -14.89
C LYS A 26 19.52 -7.77 -14.63
N THR A 27 19.85 -8.08 -13.39
CA THR A 27 20.44 -9.38 -13.04
C THR A 27 19.43 -10.52 -13.19
N VAL A 28 18.18 -10.27 -12.82
CA VAL A 28 17.06 -11.22 -12.95
C VAL A 28 16.70 -11.44 -14.43
N SER A 29 16.64 -10.37 -15.20
CA SER A 29 16.36 -10.40 -16.65
C SER A 29 17.31 -11.31 -17.43
N LYS A 30 18.62 -11.34 -17.08
CA LYS A 30 19.62 -12.23 -17.71
C LYS A 30 19.28 -13.72 -17.56
N ASN A 31 18.44 -14.07 -16.61
CA ASN A 31 18.00 -15.44 -16.34
C ASN A 31 16.52 -15.66 -16.72
N ASN A 32 15.98 -14.83 -17.61
CA ASN A 32 14.59 -14.88 -18.07
C ASN A 32 13.57 -14.86 -16.92
N GLY A 33 13.87 -14.14 -15.83
CA GLY A 33 12.96 -13.98 -14.72
C GLY A 33 11.99 -12.81 -14.94
N ILE A 34 11.03 -12.66 -14.02
CA ILE A 34 10.06 -11.56 -13.99
C ILE A 34 10.31 -10.62 -12.81
N TYR A 35 9.81 -9.41 -12.89
CA TYR A 35 9.77 -8.45 -11.79
C TYR A 35 8.32 -8.30 -11.31
N ASP A 36 8.03 -8.71 -10.09
CA ASP A 36 6.75 -8.53 -9.41
C ASP A 36 6.87 -7.39 -8.39
N THR A 37 5.87 -6.52 -8.30
CA THR A 37 5.94 -5.37 -7.41
C THR A 37 4.62 -5.01 -6.75
N HIS A 38 4.66 -4.88 -5.42
CA HIS A 38 3.78 -3.96 -4.72
C HIS A 38 4.32 -2.54 -4.99
N LEU A 39 3.51 -1.69 -5.61
CA LEU A 39 3.92 -0.35 -6.03
C LEU A 39 4.47 0.49 -4.88
N ARG A 40 5.32 1.48 -5.20
CA ARG A 40 5.85 2.43 -4.21
C ARG A 40 4.75 3.24 -3.55
N ASP A 41 3.73 3.60 -4.31
CA ASP A 41 2.55 4.30 -3.82
C ASP A 41 1.31 3.83 -4.60
N GLU A 42 0.27 3.46 -3.89
CA GLU A 42 -1.02 3.09 -4.46
C GLU A 42 -2.07 4.21 -4.24
N SER A 43 -1.63 5.35 -3.70
CA SER A 43 -2.44 6.49 -3.28
C SER A 43 -1.69 7.80 -3.51
N SER A 44 -1.62 8.65 -2.48
CA SER A 44 -0.95 9.96 -2.43
C SER A 44 -0.02 10.09 -1.21
N TYR A 45 0.57 8.99 -0.74
CA TYR A 45 1.42 9.01 0.46
C TYR A 45 2.77 9.66 0.22
N THR A 46 3.36 9.43 -0.95
CA THR A 46 4.72 9.84 -1.28
C THR A 46 4.80 10.39 -2.70
N VAL A 47 5.09 9.51 -3.68
CA VAL A 47 5.23 9.89 -5.10
C VAL A 47 3.89 9.98 -5.82
N GLY A 48 2.85 9.35 -5.28
CA GLY A 48 1.54 9.23 -5.91
C GLY A 48 1.40 7.98 -6.80
N LEU A 49 0.15 7.60 -7.06
CA LEU A 49 -0.18 6.36 -7.79
C LEU A 49 0.34 6.39 -9.24
N ILE A 50 0.11 7.46 -9.98
CA ILE A 50 0.52 7.55 -11.39
C ILE A 50 2.04 7.47 -11.56
N PRO A 51 2.87 8.25 -10.82
CA PRO A 51 4.32 8.10 -10.87
C PRO A 51 4.82 6.71 -10.43
N ALA A 52 4.13 6.04 -9.50
CA ALA A 52 4.50 4.68 -9.10
C ALA A 52 4.24 3.65 -10.22
N ILE A 53 3.19 3.80 -11.02
CA ILE A 53 2.95 3.02 -12.23
C ILE A 53 4.04 3.30 -13.28
N GLU A 54 4.37 4.57 -13.49
CA GLU A 54 5.45 4.98 -14.41
C GLU A 54 6.80 4.41 -13.99
N GLU A 55 7.11 4.39 -12.68
CA GLU A 55 8.32 3.73 -12.13
C GLU A 55 8.35 2.24 -12.47
N ALA A 56 7.26 1.51 -12.26
CA ALA A 56 7.19 0.08 -12.60
C ALA A 56 7.42 -0.18 -14.10
N ILE A 57 6.81 0.63 -14.97
CA ILE A 57 7.02 0.59 -16.42
C ILE A 57 8.48 0.94 -16.78
N GLN A 58 9.07 1.94 -16.14
CA GLN A 58 10.46 2.33 -16.34
C GLN A 58 11.42 1.18 -15.99
N ILE A 59 11.21 0.52 -14.86
CA ILE A 59 12.00 -0.65 -14.45
C ILE A 59 11.91 -1.75 -15.51
N GLY A 60 10.71 -2.07 -15.99
CA GLY A 60 10.50 -3.04 -17.05
C GLY A 60 11.28 -2.71 -18.33
N ARG A 61 11.18 -1.47 -18.77
CA ARG A 61 11.84 -0.95 -19.97
C ARG A 61 13.36 -0.99 -19.86
N GLU A 62 13.93 -0.45 -18.76
CA GLU A 62 15.38 -0.30 -18.62
C GLU A 62 16.09 -1.58 -18.23
N ALA A 63 15.43 -2.48 -17.52
CA ALA A 63 15.95 -3.80 -17.20
C ALA A 63 15.63 -4.84 -18.27
N LYS A 64 14.76 -4.53 -19.24
CA LYS A 64 14.26 -5.47 -20.27
C LYS A 64 13.68 -6.74 -19.62
N ILE A 65 12.76 -6.55 -18.67
CA ILE A 65 12.16 -7.59 -17.84
C ILE A 65 10.64 -7.47 -17.86
N PRO A 66 9.87 -8.57 -17.97
CA PRO A 66 8.44 -8.55 -17.76
C PRO A 66 8.10 -8.03 -16.36
N VAL A 67 7.09 -7.18 -16.27
CA VAL A 67 6.60 -6.59 -15.01
C VAL A 67 5.26 -7.16 -14.64
N HIS A 68 5.08 -7.58 -13.41
CA HIS A 68 3.80 -7.89 -12.81
C HIS A 68 3.50 -6.89 -11.69
N ILE A 69 2.37 -6.20 -11.79
CA ILE A 69 1.89 -5.29 -10.75
C ILE A 69 0.95 -6.08 -9.85
N SER A 70 1.39 -6.36 -8.64
CA SER A 70 0.57 -7.06 -7.65
C SER A 70 -0.61 -6.19 -7.21
N HIS A 71 -1.80 -6.80 -7.11
CA HIS A 71 -3.04 -6.23 -6.54
C HIS A 71 -3.29 -4.76 -6.94
N ILE A 72 -3.23 -4.45 -8.25
CA ILE A 72 -3.41 -3.08 -8.79
C ILE A 72 -4.70 -2.45 -8.26
N LYS A 73 -4.63 -1.21 -7.79
CA LYS A 73 -5.77 -0.48 -7.22
C LYS A 73 -5.58 1.04 -7.22
N CYS A 74 -6.70 1.76 -7.12
CA CYS A 74 -6.75 3.18 -6.77
C CYS A 74 -7.12 3.27 -5.29
N LEU A 75 -6.12 3.39 -4.40
CA LEU A 75 -6.30 3.30 -2.97
C LEU A 75 -6.51 4.69 -2.35
N GLY A 76 -7.71 4.93 -1.84
CA GLY A 76 -8.05 6.16 -1.11
C GLY A 76 -8.63 7.26 -1.99
N THR A 77 -9.26 8.22 -1.33
CA THR A 77 -10.11 9.24 -1.96
C THR A 77 -9.39 10.12 -2.99
N ASP A 78 -8.10 10.35 -2.78
CA ASP A 78 -7.29 11.24 -3.62
C ASP A 78 -7.02 10.68 -5.03
N VAL A 79 -7.15 9.37 -5.21
CA VAL A 79 -6.82 8.67 -6.47
C VAL A 79 -8.01 7.91 -7.07
N TRP A 80 -9.19 8.04 -6.48
CA TRP A 80 -10.40 7.46 -7.07
C TRP A 80 -10.64 7.96 -8.49
N ASN A 81 -11.17 7.09 -9.35
CA ASN A 81 -11.44 7.31 -10.77
C ASN A 81 -10.18 7.50 -11.66
N GLN A 82 -8.99 7.17 -11.17
CA GLN A 82 -7.76 7.21 -11.99
C GLN A 82 -7.52 5.92 -12.78
N SER A 83 -8.35 4.89 -12.64
CA SER A 83 -8.19 3.60 -13.34
C SER A 83 -8.05 3.75 -14.86
N ASN A 84 -8.83 4.63 -15.50
CA ASN A 84 -8.75 4.81 -16.94
C ASN A 84 -7.40 5.39 -17.39
N GLN A 85 -6.84 6.34 -16.65
CA GLN A 85 -5.52 6.91 -16.94
C GLN A 85 -4.41 5.86 -16.76
N ILE A 86 -4.52 5.03 -15.73
CA ILE A 86 -3.57 3.94 -15.46
C ILE A 86 -3.64 2.88 -16.58
N ILE A 87 -4.84 2.52 -17.01
CA ILE A 87 -5.06 1.58 -18.11
C ILE A 87 -4.39 2.11 -19.38
N GLU A 88 -4.60 3.39 -19.72
CA GLU A 88 -3.96 4.03 -20.88
C GLU A 88 -2.42 3.99 -20.78
N LEU A 89 -1.84 4.29 -19.63
CA LEU A 89 -0.39 4.22 -19.39
C LEU A 89 0.16 2.82 -19.63
N ILE A 90 -0.50 1.80 -19.08
CA ILE A 90 -0.08 0.40 -19.21
C ILE A 90 -0.26 -0.08 -20.66
N GLU A 91 -1.38 0.20 -21.32
CA GLU A 91 -1.60 -0.16 -22.71
C GLU A 91 -0.57 0.51 -23.65
N ASN A 92 -0.27 1.78 -23.43
CA ASN A 92 0.78 2.47 -24.18
C ASN A 92 2.17 1.86 -23.99
N ALA A 93 2.49 1.39 -22.78
CA ALA A 93 3.73 0.66 -22.50
C ALA A 93 3.75 -0.69 -23.24
N ARG A 94 2.65 -1.44 -23.23
CA ARG A 94 2.49 -2.73 -23.91
C ARG A 94 2.61 -2.59 -25.43
N ILE A 95 2.02 -1.54 -26.03
CA ILE A 95 2.17 -1.22 -27.48
C ILE A 95 3.65 -0.96 -27.83
N LYS A 96 4.44 -0.39 -26.90
CA LYS A 96 5.88 -0.16 -27.06
C LYS A 96 6.74 -1.42 -26.77
N GLY A 97 6.11 -2.57 -26.56
CA GLY A 97 6.79 -3.85 -26.36
C GLY A 97 7.27 -4.09 -24.92
N ILE A 98 6.80 -3.32 -23.94
CA ILE A 98 7.08 -3.59 -22.53
C ILE A 98 5.97 -4.53 -22.02
N GLU A 99 6.37 -5.72 -21.58
CA GLU A 99 5.44 -6.71 -21.05
C GLU A 99 5.02 -6.31 -19.63
N VAL A 100 3.78 -5.82 -19.47
CA VAL A 100 3.18 -5.44 -18.19
C VAL A 100 1.91 -6.25 -17.99
N THR A 101 1.81 -6.91 -16.85
CA THR A 101 0.63 -7.62 -16.36
C THR A 101 0.29 -7.18 -14.95
N ALA A 102 -0.90 -7.48 -14.47
CA ALA A 102 -1.28 -7.22 -13.08
C ALA A 102 -2.24 -8.30 -12.56
N ASN A 103 -2.37 -8.39 -11.25
CA ASN A 103 -3.51 -9.07 -10.66
C ASN A 103 -4.36 -8.07 -9.85
N GLN A 104 -5.59 -8.46 -9.55
CA GLN A 104 -6.51 -7.70 -8.72
C GLN A 104 -7.46 -8.62 -7.97
N TYR A 105 -7.82 -8.22 -6.74
CA TYR A 105 -8.91 -8.82 -5.98
C TYR A 105 -10.23 -8.03 -6.15
N PRO A 106 -11.40 -8.68 -6.00
CA PRO A 106 -12.71 -8.07 -6.28
C PRO A 106 -13.31 -7.32 -5.07
N TYR A 107 -12.52 -7.02 -4.05
CA TYR A 107 -12.99 -6.36 -2.83
C TYR A 107 -12.84 -4.84 -2.94
N ASP A 108 -13.74 -4.08 -2.31
CA ASP A 108 -13.67 -2.63 -2.17
C ASP A 108 -12.81 -2.20 -0.96
N ALA A 109 -12.21 -3.18 -0.28
CA ALA A 109 -11.31 -2.99 0.87
C ALA A 109 -9.93 -3.60 0.61
N SER A 110 -8.89 -2.92 1.09
CA SER A 110 -7.51 -3.44 1.18
C SER A 110 -7.21 -3.92 2.58
N ALA A 111 -6.40 -4.99 2.73
CA ALA A 111 -5.98 -5.50 4.02
C ALA A 111 -4.49 -5.25 4.28
N THR A 112 -4.15 -4.64 5.44
CA THR A 112 -2.76 -4.38 5.81
C THR A 112 -2.62 -4.18 7.32
N GLY A 113 -1.40 -3.95 7.81
CA GLY A 113 -1.17 -3.54 9.20
C GLY A 113 -1.64 -2.10 9.45
N LEU A 114 -2.29 -1.84 10.58
CA LEU A 114 -2.76 -0.51 10.97
C LEU A 114 -1.60 0.51 10.95
N GLN A 115 -0.45 0.14 11.54
CA GLN A 115 0.74 0.97 11.55
C GLN A 115 1.16 1.35 10.13
N ALA A 116 1.34 0.36 9.25
CA ALA A 116 1.74 0.58 7.86
C ALA A 116 0.71 1.40 7.06
N ALA A 117 -0.56 1.36 7.44
CA ALA A 117 -1.63 2.09 6.75
C ALA A 117 -1.63 3.58 7.04
N ILE A 118 -1.43 3.99 8.31
CA ILE A 118 -1.74 5.35 8.73
C ILE A 118 -0.62 6.07 9.50
N VAL A 119 0.42 5.35 10.00
CA VAL A 119 1.57 6.00 10.64
C VAL A 119 2.51 6.59 9.58
N PRO A 120 3.04 7.81 9.77
CA PRO A 120 3.98 8.41 8.81
C PRO A 120 5.27 7.58 8.68
N ARG A 121 5.72 7.34 7.44
CA ARG A 121 6.90 6.50 7.14
C ARG A 121 8.16 6.91 7.88
N TRP A 122 8.43 8.22 7.95
CA TRP A 122 9.61 8.72 8.65
C TRP A 122 9.61 8.38 10.15
N ALA A 123 8.42 8.30 10.77
CA ALA A 123 8.27 7.95 12.17
C ALA A 123 8.56 6.46 12.43
N GLU A 124 8.37 5.59 11.45
CA GLU A 124 8.61 4.13 11.53
C GLU A 124 10.09 3.74 11.38
N SER A 125 10.95 4.65 10.93
CA SER A 125 12.37 4.36 10.71
C SER A 125 13.04 3.87 11.99
N GLY A 126 13.68 2.71 11.93
CA GLY A 126 14.29 2.03 13.07
C GLY A 126 13.34 1.11 13.86
N GLY A 127 12.12 0.88 13.35
CA GLY A 127 11.17 -0.08 13.93
C GLY A 127 10.29 0.48 15.04
N LYS A 128 9.52 -0.42 15.67
CA LYS A 128 8.47 -0.07 16.66
C LYS A 128 9.00 0.71 17.86
N ASP A 129 10.13 0.33 18.42
CA ASP A 129 10.69 1.02 19.58
C ASP A 129 11.07 2.46 19.23
N SER A 130 11.71 2.66 18.08
CA SER A 130 12.05 3.99 17.58
C SER A 130 10.83 4.86 17.30
N LEU A 131 9.73 4.28 16.82
CA LEU A 131 8.45 4.97 16.66
C LEU A 131 7.95 5.51 18.00
N PHE A 132 7.93 4.67 19.04
CA PHE A 132 7.42 5.10 20.34
C PHE A 132 8.32 6.11 21.04
N ILE A 133 9.65 6.01 20.90
CA ILE A 133 10.58 7.04 21.36
C ILE A 133 10.24 8.39 20.70
N ARG A 134 10.00 8.44 19.38
CA ARG A 134 9.58 9.65 18.67
C ARG A 134 8.22 10.15 19.13
N PHE A 135 7.28 9.24 19.37
CA PHE A 135 5.94 9.60 19.81
C PHE A 135 5.90 10.16 21.25
N GLU A 136 6.86 9.78 22.11
CA GLU A 136 7.02 10.34 23.46
C GLU A 136 7.72 11.71 23.46
N ASN A 137 8.42 12.05 22.36
CA ASN A 137 9.03 13.37 22.20
C ASN A 137 7.95 14.41 21.88
N GLN A 138 7.82 15.46 22.72
CA GLN A 138 6.76 16.45 22.60
C GLN A 138 6.80 17.24 21.28
N ASP A 139 7.97 17.52 20.74
CA ASP A 139 8.15 18.27 19.50
C ASP A 139 7.73 17.46 18.26
N LEU A 140 7.87 16.12 18.31
CA LEU A 140 7.53 15.23 17.22
C LEU A 140 6.10 14.68 17.30
N LYS A 141 5.57 14.53 18.50
CA LYS A 141 4.26 13.92 18.75
C LYS A 141 3.15 14.58 17.97
N GLN A 142 3.06 15.91 18.03
CA GLN A 142 2.00 16.62 17.33
C GLN A 142 2.09 16.40 15.82
N LYS A 143 3.30 16.49 15.26
CA LYS A 143 3.51 16.20 13.82
C LYS A 143 3.10 14.78 13.43
N ILE A 144 3.45 13.79 14.26
CA ILE A 144 3.06 12.39 14.04
C ILE A 144 1.53 12.25 14.04
N LEU A 145 0.84 12.85 15.01
CA LEU A 145 -0.62 12.81 15.10
C LEU A 145 -1.28 13.50 13.90
N ASP A 146 -0.81 14.67 13.49
CA ASP A 146 -1.36 15.41 12.36
C ASP A 146 -1.20 14.65 11.04
N GLU A 147 -0.03 14.07 10.78
CA GLU A 147 0.21 13.26 9.58
C GLU A 147 -0.59 11.94 9.64
N THR A 148 -0.75 11.33 10.81
CA THR A 148 -1.61 10.16 11.00
C THR A 148 -3.07 10.49 10.68
N ARG A 149 -3.56 11.65 11.12
CA ARG A 149 -4.91 12.14 10.78
C ARG A 149 -5.08 12.31 9.28
N VAL A 150 -4.11 12.90 8.59
CA VAL A 150 -4.13 13.03 7.12
C VAL A 150 -4.21 11.65 6.46
N ASN A 151 -3.44 10.66 6.94
CA ASN A 151 -3.49 9.30 6.40
C ASN A 151 -4.83 8.59 6.67
N ILE A 152 -5.48 8.82 7.81
CA ILE A 152 -6.83 8.32 8.09
C ILE A 152 -7.83 8.92 7.09
N ILE A 153 -7.78 10.23 6.85
CA ILE A 153 -8.65 10.93 5.88
C ILE A 153 -8.41 10.39 4.46
N ARG A 154 -7.15 10.24 4.05
CA ARG A 154 -6.76 9.66 2.75
C ARG A 154 -7.41 8.29 2.50
N ARG A 155 -7.59 7.48 3.54
CA ARG A 155 -8.23 6.17 3.48
C ARG A 155 -9.76 6.21 3.59
N GLY A 156 -10.37 7.39 3.59
CA GLY A 156 -11.82 7.57 3.62
C GLY A 156 -12.40 7.85 5.00
N GLY A 157 -11.58 7.89 6.06
CA GLY A 157 -12.01 8.18 7.43
C GLY A 157 -11.80 7.01 8.40
N ALA A 158 -11.92 7.30 9.69
CA ALA A 158 -11.71 6.32 10.76
C ALA A 158 -12.78 5.20 10.76
N ASP A 159 -13.98 5.49 10.31
CA ASP A 159 -15.10 4.54 10.16
C ASP A 159 -14.86 3.51 9.05
N LYS A 160 -13.92 3.78 8.13
CA LYS A 160 -13.51 2.88 7.04
C LYS A 160 -12.38 1.92 7.41
N LEU A 161 -11.83 2.01 8.61
CA LEU A 161 -10.69 1.22 9.09
C LEU A 161 -11.18 0.17 10.09
N LEU A 162 -11.60 -0.99 9.58
CA LEU A 162 -12.12 -2.11 10.38
C LEU A 162 -10.96 -2.96 10.92
N ILE A 163 -10.90 -3.19 12.22
CA ILE A 163 -9.94 -4.11 12.84
C ILE A 163 -10.37 -5.55 12.57
N VAL A 164 -9.55 -6.30 11.83
CA VAL A 164 -9.83 -7.71 11.47
C VAL A 164 -8.98 -8.70 12.26
N ASN A 165 -7.85 -8.25 12.82
CA ASN A 165 -7.03 -9.05 13.71
C ASN A 165 -6.30 -8.13 14.70
N ALA A 166 -6.28 -8.52 15.97
CA ALA A 166 -5.54 -7.91 17.05
C ALA A 166 -5.31 -8.97 18.17
N GLU A 167 -4.29 -8.78 19.00
CA GLU A 167 -4.06 -9.62 20.18
C GLU A 167 -5.20 -9.45 21.20
N ASP A 168 -5.69 -8.23 21.38
CA ASP A 168 -6.88 -7.94 22.15
C ASP A 168 -8.14 -8.15 21.29
N SER A 169 -8.86 -9.25 21.55
CA SER A 169 -10.07 -9.64 20.82
C SER A 169 -11.22 -8.63 20.92
N ILE A 170 -11.23 -7.77 21.95
CA ILE A 170 -12.26 -6.72 22.13
C ILE A 170 -12.22 -5.71 21.00
N LEU A 171 -11.06 -5.51 20.37
CA LEU A 171 -10.87 -4.59 19.25
C LEU A 171 -11.39 -5.15 17.92
N VAL A 172 -11.41 -6.48 17.77
CA VAL A 172 -11.77 -7.14 16.51
C VAL A 172 -13.25 -6.92 16.18
N GLY A 173 -13.54 -6.58 14.93
CA GLY A 173 -14.88 -6.29 14.44
C GLY A 173 -15.33 -4.85 14.68
N LYS A 174 -14.52 -4.01 15.32
CA LYS A 174 -14.77 -2.56 15.47
C LYS A 174 -13.94 -1.76 14.47
N ASN A 175 -14.46 -0.63 14.03
CA ASN A 175 -13.69 0.33 13.26
C ASN A 175 -12.94 1.31 14.20
N LEU A 176 -11.98 2.04 13.63
CA LEU A 176 -11.13 2.96 14.40
C LEU A 176 -11.92 4.09 15.06
N LEU A 177 -13.04 4.54 14.45
CA LEU A 177 -13.90 5.56 15.04
C LEU A 177 -14.57 5.05 16.33
N GLU A 178 -15.20 3.86 16.28
CA GLU A 178 -15.82 3.21 17.44
C GLU A 178 -14.81 3.02 18.58
N ILE A 179 -13.59 2.62 18.25
CA ILE A 179 -12.52 2.44 19.26
C ILE A 179 -12.12 3.80 19.86
N SER A 180 -12.01 4.84 19.05
CA SER A 180 -11.66 6.18 19.55
C SER A 180 -12.71 6.72 20.53
N GLU A 181 -13.99 6.46 20.25
CA GLU A 181 -15.11 6.79 21.15
C GLU A 181 -15.05 6.02 22.46
N LEU A 182 -14.81 4.69 22.40
CA LEU A 182 -14.65 3.85 23.60
C LEU A 182 -13.49 4.32 24.48
N LEU A 183 -12.37 4.74 23.86
CA LEU A 183 -11.17 5.22 24.55
C LEU A 183 -11.26 6.71 24.93
N LYS A 184 -12.35 7.41 24.55
CA LYS A 184 -12.58 8.85 24.76
C LYS A 184 -11.40 9.69 24.30
N THR A 185 -10.98 9.46 23.05
CA THR A 185 -9.79 10.09 22.46
C THR A 185 -10.00 10.30 20.95
N THR A 186 -9.03 10.91 20.26
CA THR A 186 -9.10 11.04 18.81
C THR A 186 -8.66 9.72 18.12
N PRO A 187 -9.07 9.46 16.86
CA PRO A 187 -8.68 8.27 16.14
C PRO A 187 -7.15 8.09 16.00
N GLU A 188 -6.42 9.17 15.76
CA GLU A 188 -4.96 9.16 15.69
C GLU A 188 -4.32 8.80 17.04
N GLU A 189 -4.83 9.32 18.17
CA GLU A 189 -4.34 8.94 19.50
C GLU A 189 -4.72 7.50 19.87
N ALA A 190 -5.96 7.07 19.51
CA ALA A 190 -6.39 5.68 19.70
C ALA A 190 -5.46 4.71 18.99
N THR A 191 -5.00 5.07 17.78
CA THR A 191 -4.03 4.29 17.02
C THR A 191 -2.77 4.00 17.85
N PHE A 192 -2.13 5.00 18.44
CA PHE A 192 -0.91 4.81 19.22
C PHE A 192 -1.14 4.07 20.54
N LYS A 193 -2.31 4.29 21.18
CA LYS A 193 -2.69 3.51 22.37
C LYS A 193 -2.80 2.01 22.05
N MET A 194 -3.42 1.67 20.92
CA MET A 194 -3.55 0.28 20.48
C MET A 194 -2.22 -0.33 20.05
N LEU A 195 -1.42 0.38 19.23
CA LEU A 195 -0.15 -0.12 18.70
C LEU A 195 0.91 -0.38 19.78
N LYS A 196 0.79 0.23 20.96
CA LYS A 196 1.73 0.03 22.05
C LYS A 196 1.82 -1.44 22.48
N SER A 197 0.70 -2.13 22.54
CA SER A 197 0.58 -3.50 23.04
C SER A 197 0.09 -4.53 22.02
N ASN A 198 -0.30 -4.10 20.81
CA ASN A 198 -0.89 -4.97 19.81
C ASN A 198 -0.19 -4.87 18.43
N SER A 199 -0.18 -5.98 17.72
CA SER A 199 -0.02 -6.01 16.26
C SER A 199 -1.42 -6.06 15.65
N ILE A 200 -1.77 -5.06 14.85
CA ILE A 200 -3.15 -4.87 14.37
C ILE A 200 -3.19 -4.96 12.86
N ARG A 201 -4.10 -5.78 12.34
CA ARG A 201 -4.46 -5.83 10.92
C ARG A 201 -5.84 -5.21 10.73
N ILE A 202 -5.98 -4.48 9.63
CA ILE A 202 -7.23 -3.82 9.24
C ILE A 202 -7.67 -4.25 7.85
N ALA A 203 -8.99 -4.22 7.65
CA ALA A 203 -9.61 -4.06 6.34
C ALA A 203 -9.97 -2.57 6.20
N SER A 204 -9.43 -1.93 5.18
CA SER A 204 -9.62 -0.51 4.90
C SER A 204 -10.50 -0.37 3.65
N PHE A 205 -11.73 0.12 3.82
CA PHE A 205 -12.72 0.30 2.75
C PHE A 205 -12.44 1.60 2.00
N ASN A 206 -11.56 1.53 1.03
CA ASN A 206 -10.90 2.68 0.42
C ASN A 206 -10.80 2.62 -1.11
N MET A 207 -11.56 1.74 -1.77
CA MET A 207 -11.59 1.63 -3.22
C MET A 207 -13.00 1.80 -3.77
N THR A 208 -13.09 2.14 -5.06
CA THR A 208 -14.38 2.26 -5.77
C THR A 208 -14.65 1.03 -6.64
N ASN A 209 -15.90 0.60 -6.71
CA ASN A 209 -16.33 -0.46 -7.60
C ASN A 209 -16.07 -0.12 -9.08
N SER A 210 -16.10 1.16 -9.44
CA SER A 210 -15.80 1.63 -10.79
C SER A 210 -14.36 1.32 -11.18
N ASP A 211 -13.38 1.68 -10.36
CA ASP A 211 -11.96 1.43 -10.62
C ASP A 211 -11.66 -0.07 -10.66
N ILE A 212 -12.21 -0.83 -9.69
CA ILE A 212 -12.09 -2.29 -9.65
C ILE A 212 -12.59 -2.90 -10.96
N THR A 213 -13.81 -2.53 -11.37
CA THR A 213 -14.43 -3.06 -12.59
C THR A 213 -13.65 -2.70 -13.84
N ASN A 214 -13.09 -1.48 -13.90
CA ASN A 214 -12.30 -1.03 -15.05
C ASN A 214 -11.02 -1.86 -15.21
N PHE A 215 -10.30 -2.11 -14.12
CA PHE A 215 -9.11 -2.96 -14.16
C PHE A 215 -9.45 -4.41 -14.50
N MET A 216 -10.45 -5.00 -13.86
CA MET A 216 -10.83 -6.41 -14.08
C MET A 216 -11.29 -6.73 -15.51
N LYS A 217 -11.68 -5.72 -16.29
CA LYS A 217 -12.00 -5.89 -17.71
C LYS A 217 -10.78 -5.99 -18.62
N GLN A 218 -9.58 -5.70 -18.13
CA GLN A 218 -8.38 -5.66 -18.95
C GLN A 218 -7.82 -7.08 -19.18
N LYS A 219 -7.40 -7.39 -20.40
CA LYS A 219 -6.87 -8.71 -20.78
C LYS A 219 -5.55 -9.05 -20.09
N TRP A 220 -4.84 -8.08 -19.57
CA TRP A 220 -3.58 -8.23 -18.87
C TRP A 220 -3.73 -8.28 -17.34
N VAL A 221 -4.96 -8.21 -16.83
CA VAL A 221 -5.29 -8.36 -15.40
C VAL A 221 -5.86 -9.74 -15.15
N VAL A 222 -5.33 -10.42 -14.15
CA VAL A 222 -5.86 -11.71 -13.65
C VAL A 222 -6.43 -11.52 -12.25
N THR A 223 -7.38 -12.37 -11.88
CA THR A 223 -7.95 -12.33 -10.52
C THR A 223 -7.01 -12.99 -9.53
N GLY A 224 -6.76 -12.33 -8.42
CA GLY A 224 -6.07 -12.86 -7.25
C GLY A 224 -6.86 -12.53 -5.99
N SER A 225 -6.63 -13.24 -4.88
CA SER A 225 -7.30 -12.98 -3.59
C SER A 225 -6.49 -12.09 -2.67
N ASP A 226 -5.19 -11.95 -2.91
CA ASP A 226 -4.22 -11.38 -1.96
C ASP A 226 -4.31 -12.01 -0.56
N GLY A 227 -4.81 -13.26 -0.52
CA GLY A 227 -5.04 -14.03 0.69
C GLY A 227 -3.80 -14.80 1.12
N ASN A 228 -3.65 -14.99 2.42
CA ASN A 228 -2.68 -15.92 2.98
C ASN A 228 -3.27 -17.33 3.04
N THR A 229 -2.42 -18.35 2.87
CA THR A 229 -2.72 -19.73 3.26
C THR A 229 -2.68 -19.85 4.80
N GLY A 230 -3.44 -18.99 5.47
CA GLY A 230 -3.54 -19.01 6.93
C GLY A 230 -4.23 -20.25 7.41
N HIS A 231 -3.61 -20.91 8.36
CA HIS A 231 -4.16 -22.06 9.09
C HIS A 231 -5.11 -21.59 10.18
#